data_34b6482d19e62e3afb9652ca1c6179c0
#
_entry.id   34b6482d19e62e3afb9652ca1c6179c0
#
_cell.length_a   1.000
_cell.length_b   1.000
_cell.length_c   1.000
_cell.angle_alpha   90.00
_cell.angle_beta   90.00
_cell.angle_gamma   90.00
#
_symmetry.space_group_name_H-M   'P 1'
#
loop_
_entity.id
_entity.type
_entity.pdbx_description
1 polymer ?
#
loop_
_entity_poly.entity_id
_entity_poly.type
_entity_poly.pdbx_seq_one_letter_code
_entity_poly.pdbx_strand_id
1 'polypeptide(L)'
;VYEPVNEFKGDIARSLLYFAVRYEGKLNSFNFYNGTSAANDTSPLDGTEEKAFEDWYIAMLQQWNTQDPVSQREIDRNNAVFNIQKNRNPFIDHPEWVNLIWSQSPVTSAPQIASNLVSSKTSAYFVNLSWTPSVDSNVIGYKVYQNGIFVDYSKTNSIVIDHLTPSTTYNYTVKAYNSNYMESADSNLLSVTTLNSDIFASDLMITKYLEGSSDNKALEITNKTGHPVNLNKYRLNIQYYSGTNYYFPAPFELDGTVGNNETFVVLNPKSNFSCITPDQARFVTDAPQITYDGSNYVELKYLNTTVESIGTTGVNNFSILGNVSLYRLPSVVQPTKTFDLSEWKAFPSNYCQNVGVLGVSNGNTQTENAFSIYPNPVVGNTLVVNGSQLESIQNVSVIDLAGKLILQEILPFKNKNTIDVHLLKTGVYILQLDGQTVKFIKK
;
A
#
# COMPACT_ATOMS: atom_id res chain seq x y z
N VAL A 1 6.86 27.45 -34.76
CA VAL A 1 6.80 27.83 -33.35
C VAL A 1 5.36 28.22 -33.06
N TYR A 2 4.75 27.59 -32.08
CA TYR A 2 3.40 27.93 -31.59
C TYR A 2 3.54 28.82 -30.35
N GLU A 3 2.91 29.97 -30.35
CA GLU A 3 2.77 30.86 -29.19
C GLU A 3 1.28 31.14 -28.97
N PRO A 4 0.73 30.83 -27.79
CA PRO A 4 -0.68 31.10 -27.49
C PRO A 4 -0.91 32.61 -27.36
N VAL A 5 -2.16 33.05 -27.57
CA VAL A 5 -2.56 34.43 -27.29
C VAL A 5 -2.39 34.72 -25.78
N ASN A 6 -2.15 35.99 -25.44
CA ASN A 6 -1.72 36.37 -24.11
C ASN A 6 -2.68 35.89 -22.98
N GLU A 7 -3.98 35.91 -23.24
CA GLU A 7 -5.04 35.51 -22.29
C GLU A 7 -5.12 34.01 -21.99
N PHE A 8 -4.29 33.16 -22.64
CA PHE A 8 -4.21 31.73 -22.41
C PHE A 8 -2.80 31.24 -22.10
N LYS A 9 -1.84 32.13 -21.97
CA LYS A 9 -0.45 31.77 -21.67
C LYS A 9 -0.33 31.11 -20.29
N GLY A 10 -0.98 31.69 -19.29
CA GLY A 10 -1.04 31.16 -17.94
C GLY A 10 -1.76 29.82 -17.87
N ASP A 11 -2.91 29.69 -18.56
CA ASP A 11 -3.67 28.41 -18.63
C ASP A 11 -2.80 27.28 -19.14
N ILE A 12 -2.05 27.50 -20.22
CA ILE A 12 -1.16 26.53 -20.83
C ILE A 12 0.03 26.25 -19.92
N ALA A 13 0.65 27.28 -19.35
CA ALA A 13 1.77 27.10 -18.43
C ALA A 13 1.38 26.24 -17.24
N ARG A 14 0.30 26.56 -16.55
CA ARG A 14 -0.19 25.78 -15.39
C ARG A 14 -0.58 24.36 -15.75
N SER A 15 -1.07 24.13 -16.97
CA SER A 15 -1.39 22.77 -17.45
C SER A 15 -0.13 21.93 -17.68
N LEU A 16 0.90 22.52 -18.30
CA LEU A 16 2.17 21.83 -18.58
C LEU A 16 2.98 21.59 -17.30
N LEU A 17 2.99 22.55 -16.38
CA LEU A 17 3.63 22.39 -15.07
C LEU A 17 2.93 21.32 -14.23
N TYR A 18 1.59 21.26 -14.29
CA TYR A 18 0.84 20.16 -13.68
C TYR A 18 1.19 18.81 -14.30
N PHE A 19 1.32 18.73 -15.61
CA PHE A 19 1.78 17.53 -16.30
C PHE A 19 3.15 17.08 -15.79
N ALA A 20 4.10 17.98 -15.62
CA ALA A 20 5.43 17.67 -15.10
C ALA A 20 5.37 17.05 -13.70
N VAL A 21 4.61 17.66 -12.78
CA VAL A 21 4.45 17.13 -11.42
C VAL A 21 3.67 15.79 -11.39
N ARG A 22 2.65 15.66 -12.24
CA ARG A 22 1.80 14.45 -12.28
C ARG A 22 2.55 13.23 -12.79
N TYR A 23 3.52 13.43 -13.68
CA TYR A 23 4.32 12.40 -14.31
C TYR A 23 5.80 12.44 -13.91
N GLU A 24 6.09 13.02 -12.72
CA GLU A 24 7.44 13.00 -12.14
C GLU A 24 8.01 11.57 -12.14
N GLY A 25 9.26 11.42 -12.56
CA GLY A 25 9.93 10.12 -12.68
C GLY A 25 9.47 9.23 -13.85
N LYS A 26 8.57 9.72 -14.73
CA LYS A 26 8.13 8.99 -15.93
C LYS A 26 8.47 9.72 -17.23
N LEU A 27 8.77 11.00 -17.17
CA LEU A 27 8.94 11.83 -18.38
C LEU A 27 10.17 11.47 -19.20
N ASN A 28 11.21 10.95 -18.57
CA ASN A 28 12.39 10.41 -19.24
C ASN A 28 12.09 9.24 -20.19
N SER A 29 11.00 8.50 -19.94
CA SER A 29 10.55 7.40 -20.79
C SER A 29 9.84 7.88 -22.07
N PHE A 30 9.48 9.15 -22.14
CA PHE A 30 8.88 9.76 -23.31
C PHE A 30 9.98 10.11 -24.33
N ASN A 31 10.05 9.37 -25.40
CA ASN A 31 11.09 9.53 -26.42
C ASN A 31 10.63 10.58 -27.44
N PHE A 32 11.07 11.83 -27.31
CA PHE A 32 10.61 12.96 -28.10
C PHE A 32 11.71 13.61 -28.96
N TYR A 33 12.70 12.85 -29.38
CA TYR A 33 13.70 13.38 -30.29
C TYR A 33 13.08 13.74 -31.65
N ASN A 34 13.06 15.03 -31.98
CA ASN A 34 12.63 15.55 -33.28
C ASN A 34 13.74 15.48 -34.34
N GLY A 35 14.89 14.93 -34.01
CA GLY A 35 16.06 14.89 -34.86
C GLY A 35 16.76 13.53 -34.85
N THR A 36 17.74 13.38 -35.74
CA THR A 36 18.59 12.17 -35.84
C THR A 36 19.71 12.16 -34.80
N SER A 37 19.86 13.22 -34.01
CA SER A 37 20.87 13.33 -32.96
C SER A 37 20.43 14.31 -31.87
N ALA A 38 20.94 14.14 -30.65
CA ALA A 38 20.70 15.04 -29.51
C ALA A 38 21.07 16.51 -29.81
N ALA A 39 21.99 16.76 -30.74
CA ALA A 39 22.38 18.12 -31.15
C ALA A 39 21.28 18.87 -31.91
N ASN A 40 20.29 18.19 -32.44
CA ASN A 40 19.15 18.74 -33.17
C ASN A 40 17.81 18.57 -32.39
N ASP A 41 17.89 18.20 -31.13
CA ASP A 41 16.71 18.08 -30.29
C ASP A 41 16.12 19.46 -29.99
N THR A 42 14.86 19.65 -30.34
CA THR A 42 14.07 20.84 -30.05
C THR A 42 12.93 20.56 -29.06
N SER A 43 12.99 19.38 -28.41
CA SER A 43 12.05 18.99 -27.36
C SER A 43 12.13 19.97 -26.20
N PRO A 44 11.00 20.35 -25.60
CA PRO A 44 11.02 21.07 -24.35
C PRO A 44 11.33 20.18 -23.12
N LEU A 45 11.37 18.85 -23.32
CA LEU A 45 11.72 17.89 -22.27
C LEU A 45 13.25 17.74 -22.20
N ASP A 46 13.81 17.72 -21.01
CA ASP A 46 15.26 17.60 -20.81
C ASP A 46 15.79 16.15 -20.89
N GLY A 47 14.89 15.17 -21.03
CA GLY A 47 15.22 13.74 -21.14
C GLY A 47 15.72 13.07 -19.86
N THR A 48 15.69 13.80 -18.74
CA THR A 48 16.07 13.27 -17.42
C THR A 48 14.86 12.91 -16.57
N GLU A 49 15.08 12.15 -15.50
CA GLU A 49 14.04 11.88 -14.49
C GLU A 49 13.79 13.08 -13.59
N GLU A 50 14.64 14.08 -13.66
CA GLU A 50 14.86 15.02 -12.58
C GLU A 50 14.19 16.38 -12.82
N LYS A 51 14.32 16.96 -14.00
CA LYS A 51 13.81 18.32 -14.27
C LYS A 51 12.55 18.38 -15.09
N ALA A 52 12.22 17.37 -15.82
CA ALA A 52 11.11 17.28 -16.76
C ALA A 52 11.24 18.19 -18.01
N PHE A 53 11.66 19.44 -17.85
CA PHE A 53 11.75 20.44 -18.90
C PHE A 53 13.10 21.12 -18.93
N GLU A 54 13.53 21.52 -20.11
CA GLU A 54 14.66 22.39 -20.33
C GLU A 54 14.52 23.74 -19.58
N ASP A 55 15.63 24.29 -19.08
CA ASP A 55 15.64 25.50 -18.26
C ASP A 55 14.98 26.70 -18.95
N TRP A 56 15.20 26.87 -20.27
CA TRP A 56 14.57 27.93 -21.05
C TRP A 56 13.06 27.78 -21.11
N TYR A 57 12.57 26.55 -21.16
CA TYR A 57 11.14 26.26 -21.23
C TYR A 57 10.46 26.51 -19.89
N ILE A 58 11.08 26.09 -18.79
CA ILE A 58 10.62 26.41 -17.43
C ILE A 58 10.53 27.91 -17.23
N ALA A 59 11.59 28.68 -17.59
CA ALA A 59 11.60 30.13 -17.44
C ALA A 59 10.46 30.78 -18.24
N MET A 60 10.19 30.30 -19.44
CA MET A 60 9.07 30.77 -20.26
C MET A 60 7.71 30.47 -19.60
N LEU A 61 7.51 29.24 -19.06
CA LEU A 61 6.27 28.86 -18.39
C LEU A 61 6.04 29.68 -17.10
N GLN A 62 7.08 29.97 -16.34
CA GLN A 62 7.03 30.83 -15.16
C GLN A 62 6.64 32.26 -15.53
N GLN A 63 7.22 32.79 -16.62
CA GLN A 63 6.86 34.09 -17.14
C GLN A 63 5.38 34.13 -17.57
N TRP A 64 4.90 33.13 -18.27
CA TRP A 64 3.51 33.04 -18.70
C TRP A 64 2.54 32.93 -17.52
N ASN A 65 2.86 32.12 -16.50
CA ASN A 65 2.06 32.05 -15.29
C ASN A 65 1.91 33.38 -14.54
N THR A 66 2.95 34.23 -14.62
CA THR A 66 2.94 35.56 -14.02
C THR A 66 2.18 36.56 -14.87
N GLN A 67 2.33 36.49 -16.21
CA GLN A 67 1.71 37.43 -17.16
C GLN A 67 0.20 37.25 -17.30
N ASP A 68 -0.27 36.03 -17.14
CA ASP A 68 -1.67 35.66 -17.26
C ASP A 68 -2.13 34.96 -15.95
N PRO A 69 -2.59 35.75 -14.97
CA PRO A 69 -3.08 35.24 -13.69
C PRO A 69 -4.29 34.31 -13.83
N VAL A 70 -4.51 33.46 -12.83
CA VAL A 70 -5.64 32.50 -12.81
C VAL A 70 -6.97 33.22 -13.01
N SER A 71 -7.70 32.83 -14.03
CA SER A 71 -9.02 33.34 -14.38
C SER A 71 -10.15 32.55 -13.69
N GLN A 72 -11.34 33.16 -13.57
CA GLN A 72 -12.52 32.46 -13.07
C GLN A 72 -12.86 31.24 -13.92
N ARG A 73 -12.64 31.31 -15.22
CA ARG A 73 -12.83 30.15 -16.14
C ARG A 73 -11.95 28.97 -15.80
N GLU A 74 -10.68 29.18 -15.42
CA GLU A 74 -9.80 28.10 -14.99
C GLU A 74 -10.27 27.48 -13.69
N ILE A 75 -10.71 28.31 -12.73
CA ILE A 75 -11.26 27.84 -11.45
C ILE A 75 -12.49 26.95 -11.71
N ASP A 76 -13.42 27.41 -12.53
CA ASP A 76 -14.63 26.68 -12.87
C ASP A 76 -14.32 25.36 -13.58
N ARG A 77 -13.35 25.37 -14.50
CA ARG A 77 -12.86 24.18 -15.18
C ARG A 77 -12.19 23.21 -14.20
N ASN A 78 -11.34 23.69 -13.29
CA ASN A 78 -10.68 22.88 -12.27
C ASN A 78 -11.70 22.20 -11.35
N ASN A 79 -12.77 22.92 -10.96
CA ASN A 79 -13.89 22.39 -10.19
C ASN A 79 -14.65 21.30 -10.97
N ALA A 80 -14.94 21.53 -12.24
CA ALA A 80 -15.64 20.56 -13.09
C ALA A 80 -14.82 19.29 -13.30
N VAL A 81 -13.51 19.41 -13.53
CA VAL A 81 -12.57 18.29 -13.66
C VAL A 81 -12.51 17.50 -12.35
N PHE A 82 -12.43 18.19 -11.21
CA PHE A 82 -12.43 17.53 -9.90
C PHE A 82 -13.70 16.70 -9.64
N ASN A 83 -14.86 17.16 -10.07
CA ASN A 83 -16.10 16.40 -9.91
C ASN A 83 -16.07 15.06 -10.65
N ILE A 84 -15.32 14.98 -11.76
CA ILE A 84 -15.20 13.77 -12.60
C ILE A 84 -13.99 12.92 -12.19
N GLN A 85 -12.79 13.53 -12.16
CA GLN A 85 -11.51 12.83 -12.01
C GLN A 85 -11.00 12.74 -10.57
N LYS A 86 -11.64 13.46 -9.62
CA LYS A 86 -11.27 13.53 -8.20
C LYS A 86 -9.85 14.05 -7.93
N ASN A 87 -9.24 14.72 -8.91
CA ASN A 87 -7.97 15.42 -8.77
C ASN A 87 -8.10 16.85 -9.30
N ARG A 88 -7.23 17.74 -8.82
CA ARG A 88 -7.18 19.15 -9.19
C ARG A 88 -5.80 19.50 -9.73
N ASN A 89 -5.74 20.50 -10.59
CA ASN A 89 -4.48 21.15 -10.89
C ASN A 89 -4.12 22.11 -9.73
N PRO A 90 -3.08 21.82 -8.94
CA PRO A 90 -2.72 22.64 -7.79
C PRO A 90 -2.24 24.03 -8.17
N PHE A 91 -1.73 24.23 -9.39
CA PHE A 91 -1.24 25.53 -9.85
C PHE A 91 -2.36 26.49 -10.26
N ILE A 92 -3.60 26.02 -10.36
CA ILE A 92 -4.80 26.86 -10.47
C ILE A 92 -5.24 27.30 -9.08
N ASP A 93 -5.19 26.41 -8.09
CA ASP A 93 -5.54 26.73 -6.71
C ASP A 93 -4.46 27.56 -6.00
N HIS A 94 -3.19 27.34 -6.35
CA HIS A 94 -1.98 27.93 -5.76
C HIS A 94 -0.94 28.29 -6.83
N PRO A 95 -1.19 29.31 -7.66
CA PRO A 95 -0.28 29.69 -8.75
C PRO A 95 1.12 30.12 -8.25
N GLU A 96 1.22 30.58 -7.01
CA GLU A 96 2.49 30.92 -6.36
C GLU A 96 3.43 29.71 -6.18
N TRP A 97 2.90 28.49 -6.14
CA TRP A 97 3.72 27.28 -6.01
C TRP A 97 4.62 27.05 -7.23
N VAL A 98 4.27 27.58 -8.38
CA VAL A 98 5.14 27.51 -9.57
C VAL A 98 6.52 28.06 -9.26
N ASN A 99 6.60 29.26 -8.69
CA ASN A 99 7.88 29.86 -8.34
C ASN A 99 8.57 29.15 -7.15
N LEU A 100 7.81 28.63 -6.18
CA LEU A 100 8.38 27.88 -5.08
C LEU A 100 9.05 26.58 -5.53
N ILE A 101 8.58 25.98 -6.61
CA ILE A 101 9.13 24.72 -7.14
C ILE A 101 10.30 24.99 -8.10
N TRP A 102 10.16 25.93 -9.04
CA TRP A 102 11.11 26.09 -10.15
C TRP A 102 12.01 27.32 -10.09
N SER A 103 11.78 28.29 -9.17
CA SER A 103 12.67 29.46 -9.00
C SER A 103 13.66 29.32 -7.84
N GLN A 104 13.94 28.11 -7.39
CA GLN A 104 14.98 27.92 -6.40
C GLN A 104 16.34 28.37 -6.98
N SER A 105 17.09 29.17 -6.23
CA SER A 105 18.47 29.49 -6.60
C SER A 105 19.22 28.18 -6.78
N PRO A 106 20.03 28.04 -7.85
CA PRO A 106 20.76 26.81 -8.07
C PRO A 106 21.60 26.48 -6.84
N VAL A 107 21.28 25.35 -6.19
CA VAL A 107 22.12 24.82 -5.12
C VAL A 107 23.36 24.25 -5.78
N THR A 108 24.53 24.87 -5.55
CA THR A 108 25.78 24.53 -6.22
C THR A 108 26.62 23.48 -5.50
N SER A 109 26.15 22.99 -4.37
CA SER A 109 26.86 21.99 -3.57
C SER A 109 25.97 20.80 -3.24
N ALA A 110 26.57 19.61 -3.22
CA ALA A 110 25.94 18.42 -2.70
C ALA A 110 25.59 18.59 -1.21
N PRO A 111 24.47 18.01 -0.74
CA PRO A 111 24.11 18.10 0.67
C PRO A 111 25.11 17.34 1.57
N GLN A 112 25.08 17.68 2.86
CA GLN A 112 25.78 16.89 3.88
C GLN A 112 25.19 15.48 3.96
N ILE A 113 26.01 14.54 4.39
CA ILE A 113 25.62 13.13 4.49
C ILE A 113 24.50 12.92 5.51
N ALA A 114 23.65 11.95 5.27
CA ALA A 114 22.87 11.30 6.30
C ALA A 114 23.78 10.46 7.20
N SER A 115 23.48 10.34 8.47
CA SER A 115 24.33 9.62 9.43
C SER A 115 23.52 8.65 10.29
N ASN A 116 24.21 7.79 11.06
CA ASN A 116 23.58 6.83 11.96
C ASN A 116 22.52 5.95 11.25
N LEU A 117 22.83 5.48 10.04
CA LEU A 117 22.00 4.48 9.37
C LEU A 117 22.01 3.20 10.21
N VAL A 118 20.82 2.77 10.62
CA VAL A 118 20.59 1.59 11.45
C VAL A 118 19.36 0.81 10.95
N SER A 119 19.28 -0.47 11.32
CA SER A 119 18.07 -1.26 11.19
C SER A 119 17.29 -1.19 12.50
N SER A 120 16.09 -0.64 12.46
CA SER A 120 15.18 -0.62 13.61
C SER A 120 14.37 -1.92 13.76
N LYS A 121 14.24 -2.68 12.68
CA LYS A 121 13.58 -4.01 12.66
C LYS A 121 14.16 -4.83 11.52
N THR A 122 14.49 -6.09 11.78
CA THR A 122 14.92 -7.06 10.79
C THR A 122 13.98 -8.26 10.81
N SER A 123 13.42 -8.60 9.66
CA SER A 123 12.55 -9.74 9.39
C SER A 123 13.28 -10.76 8.51
N ALA A 124 12.63 -11.86 8.19
CA ALA A 124 13.09 -12.78 7.14
C ALA A 124 12.92 -12.17 5.73
N TYR A 125 11.98 -11.25 5.55
CA TYR A 125 11.56 -10.77 4.23
C TYR A 125 11.69 -9.26 4.06
N PHE A 126 11.96 -8.50 5.12
CA PHE A 126 12.12 -7.05 5.07
C PHE A 126 13.06 -6.53 6.16
N VAL A 127 13.52 -5.30 5.98
CA VAL A 127 14.27 -4.53 6.97
C VAL A 127 13.72 -3.11 7.03
N ASN A 128 13.52 -2.60 8.26
CA ASN A 128 13.21 -1.19 8.48
C ASN A 128 14.49 -0.44 8.70
N LEU A 129 14.85 0.43 7.77
CA LEU A 129 16.00 1.31 7.86
C LEU A 129 15.59 2.67 8.41
N SER A 130 16.45 3.25 9.24
CA SER A 130 16.31 4.64 9.70
C SER A 130 17.68 5.28 9.87
N TRP A 131 17.72 6.60 9.74
CA TRP A 131 18.96 7.39 9.81
C TRP A 131 18.72 8.76 10.41
N THR A 132 19.80 9.41 10.83
CA THR A 132 19.78 10.83 11.17
C THR A 132 19.78 11.63 9.87
N PRO A 133 18.81 12.53 9.68
CA PRO A 133 18.74 13.36 8.47
C PRO A 133 20.00 14.20 8.26
N SER A 134 20.27 14.54 7.00
CA SER A 134 21.19 15.63 6.67
C SER A 134 20.74 16.93 7.35
N VAL A 135 21.70 17.75 7.77
CA VAL A 135 21.42 19.06 8.40
C VAL A 135 21.04 20.15 7.40
N ASP A 136 21.23 19.89 6.12
CA ASP A 136 20.94 20.88 5.08
C ASP A 136 19.45 20.99 4.80
N SER A 137 18.92 22.19 4.87
CA SER A 137 17.48 22.48 4.68
C SER A 137 16.99 22.31 3.24
N ASN A 138 17.90 22.18 2.26
CA ASN A 138 17.59 21.98 0.85
C ASN A 138 17.48 20.51 0.44
N VAL A 139 17.61 19.57 1.37
CA VAL A 139 17.41 18.13 1.11
C VAL A 139 15.91 17.87 0.87
N ILE A 140 15.62 17.24 -0.26
CA ILE A 140 14.25 16.87 -0.65
C ILE A 140 13.97 15.37 -0.48
N GLY A 141 15.00 14.57 -0.23
CA GLY A 141 14.86 13.13 -0.02
C GLY A 141 16.18 12.40 0.12
N TYR A 142 16.07 11.08 0.16
CA TYR A 142 17.18 10.15 0.34
C TYR A 142 17.08 9.01 -0.66
N LYS A 143 18.21 8.66 -1.29
CA LYS A 143 18.34 7.47 -2.12
C LYS A 143 18.95 6.35 -1.28
N VAL A 144 18.37 5.16 -1.35
CA VAL A 144 18.82 3.97 -0.61
C VAL A 144 19.49 3.01 -1.58
N TYR A 145 20.67 2.56 -1.20
CA TYR A 145 21.47 1.61 -1.96
C TYR A 145 21.60 0.30 -1.19
N GLN A 146 21.38 -0.80 -1.90
CA GLN A 146 21.57 -2.16 -1.40
C GLN A 146 22.67 -2.84 -2.19
N ASN A 147 23.74 -3.27 -1.51
CA ASN A 147 24.93 -3.85 -2.15
C ASN A 147 25.52 -2.94 -3.26
N GLY A 148 25.46 -1.63 -3.06
CA GLY A 148 25.94 -0.62 -4.01
C GLY A 148 24.99 -0.32 -5.18
N ILE A 149 23.83 -0.95 -5.25
CA ILE A 149 22.82 -0.73 -6.30
C ILE A 149 21.67 0.09 -5.69
N PHE A 150 21.21 1.12 -6.40
CA PHE A 150 20.02 1.87 -6.03
C PHE A 150 18.79 0.95 -5.99
N VAL A 151 18.02 1.03 -4.90
CA VAL A 151 16.83 0.19 -4.71
C VAL A 151 15.55 0.98 -4.50
N ASP A 152 15.62 2.10 -3.77
CA ASP A 152 14.44 2.94 -3.53
C ASP A 152 14.84 4.31 -2.96
N TYR A 153 13.87 5.21 -2.84
CA TYR A 153 14.06 6.51 -2.21
C TYR A 153 12.97 6.81 -1.19
N SER A 154 13.32 7.64 -0.22
CA SER A 154 12.42 8.10 0.82
C SER A 154 12.42 9.62 0.92
N LYS A 155 11.24 10.22 1.13
CA LYS A 155 11.10 11.64 1.50
C LYS A 155 11.30 11.87 3.01
N THR A 156 11.37 10.80 3.78
CA THR A 156 11.58 10.81 5.24
C THR A 156 12.91 10.16 5.59
N ASN A 157 13.29 10.16 6.85
CA ASN A 157 14.50 9.54 7.36
C ASN A 157 14.35 8.05 7.72
N SER A 158 13.41 7.37 7.07
CA SER A 158 13.20 5.93 7.25
C SER A 158 12.53 5.32 6.01
N ILE A 159 12.73 4.01 5.84
CA ILE A 159 12.13 3.22 4.76
C ILE A 159 12.05 1.76 5.15
N VAL A 160 11.09 1.05 4.59
CA VAL A 160 11.05 -0.41 4.60
C VAL A 160 11.59 -0.92 3.26
N ILE A 161 12.60 -1.77 3.31
CA ILE A 161 13.07 -2.53 2.14
C ILE A 161 12.56 -3.95 2.29
N ASP A 162 11.68 -4.35 1.39
CA ASP A 162 10.98 -5.64 1.41
C ASP A 162 11.45 -6.58 0.29
N HIS A 163 10.76 -7.72 0.13
CA HIS A 163 11.11 -8.78 -0.84
C HIS A 163 12.52 -9.32 -0.69
N LEU A 164 13.05 -9.32 0.52
CA LEU A 164 14.35 -9.85 0.85
C LEU A 164 14.31 -11.38 0.97
N THR A 165 15.46 -12.00 0.70
CA THR A 165 15.65 -13.45 0.87
C THR A 165 16.03 -13.77 2.33
N PRO A 166 15.43 -14.76 2.96
CA PRO A 166 15.82 -15.21 4.30
C PRO A 166 17.29 -15.61 4.41
N SER A 167 17.88 -15.48 5.60
CA SER A 167 19.26 -15.84 5.92
C SER A 167 20.31 -15.22 4.97
N THR A 168 20.03 -14.02 4.46
CA THR A 168 20.88 -13.34 3.49
C THR A 168 21.38 -12.02 4.05
N THR A 169 22.67 -11.74 3.84
CA THR A 169 23.30 -10.50 4.28
C THR A 169 23.24 -9.45 3.16
N TYR A 170 22.74 -8.28 3.52
CA TYR A 170 22.65 -7.10 2.66
C TYR A 170 23.43 -5.94 3.27
N ASN A 171 24.09 -5.17 2.42
CA ASN A 171 24.82 -3.97 2.80
C ASN A 171 24.06 -2.75 2.30
N TYR A 172 23.75 -1.81 3.20
CA TYR A 172 23.00 -0.61 2.91
C TYR A 172 23.83 0.64 3.09
N THR A 173 23.63 1.61 2.19
CA THR A 173 24.04 3.01 2.34
C THR A 173 22.88 3.92 1.91
N VAL A 174 22.90 5.15 2.41
CA VAL A 174 21.92 6.18 2.10
C VAL A 174 22.63 7.44 1.66
N LYS A 175 22.13 8.10 0.62
CA LYS A 175 22.58 9.42 0.18
C LYS A 175 21.43 10.41 0.27
N ALA A 176 21.68 11.57 0.85
CA ALA A 176 20.79 12.70 0.77
C ALA A 176 20.87 13.32 -0.63
N TYR A 177 19.76 13.83 -1.17
CA TYR A 177 19.77 14.61 -2.41
C TYR A 177 18.92 15.87 -2.29
N ASN A 178 19.31 16.90 -3.03
CA ASN A 178 18.70 18.21 -3.00
C ASN A 178 17.80 18.45 -4.25
N SER A 179 17.21 19.62 -4.35
CA SER A 179 16.34 20.01 -5.46
C SER A 179 17.03 20.06 -6.83
N ASN A 180 18.37 20.09 -6.86
CA ASN A 180 19.17 19.98 -8.09
C ASN A 180 19.67 18.55 -8.29
N TYR A 181 19.13 17.60 -7.56
CA TYR A 181 19.46 16.15 -7.60
C TYR A 181 20.94 15.82 -7.31
N MET A 182 21.66 16.79 -6.76
CA MET A 182 23.03 16.54 -6.32
C MET A 182 23.00 15.63 -5.08
N GLU A 183 23.73 14.52 -5.15
CA GLU A 183 23.79 13.54 -4.07
C GLU A 183 24.94 13.83 -3.10
N SER A 184 24.70 13.57 -1.83
CA SER A 184 25.76 13.52 -0.82
C SER A 184 26.70 12.34 -1.04
N ALA A 185 27.82 12.31 -0.34
CA ALA A 185 28.54 11.05 -0.14
C ALA A 185 27.66 10.05 0.64
N ASP A 186 28.09 8.78 0.64
CA ASP A 186 27.38 7.70 1.35
C ASP A 186 27.33 7.96 2.87
N SER A 187 26.26 7.52 3.50
CA SER A 187 26.17 7.35 4.96
C SER A 187 27.19 6.33 5.45
N ASN A 188 27.17 6.03 6.75
CA ASN A 188 27.85 4.82 7.23
C ASN A 188 27.29 3.58 6.55
N LEU A 189 28.16 2.61 6.26
CA LEU A 189 27.76 1.29 5.79
C LEU A 189 27.05 0.53 6.91
N LEU A 190 25.87 -0.03 6.61
CA LEU A 190 25.11 -0.91 7.48
C LEU A 190 25.03 -2.30 6.87
N SER A 191 25.53 -3.32 7.55
CA SER A 191 25.38 -4.71 7.15
C SER A 191 24.30 -5.37 8.00
N VAL A 192 23.27 -5.95 7.35
CA VAL A 192 22.13 -6.60 8.01
C VAL A 192 21.93 -8.00 7.41
N THR A 193 21.81 -9.00 8.28
CA THR A 193 21.43 -10.36 7.86
C THR A 193 19.96 -10.60 8.22
N THR A 194 19.14 -10.94 7.23
CA THR A 194 17.74 -11.29 7.43
C THR A 194 17.58 -12.55 8.26
N LEU A 195 16.47 -12.67 8.98
CA LEU A 195 16.16 -13.87 9.76
C LEU A 195 15.98 -15.09 8.84
N ASN A 196 16.16 -16.28 9.40
CA ASN A 196 15.91 -17.54 8.68
C ASN A 196 14.42 -17.77 8.38
N SER A 197 13.55 -17.36 9.31
CA SER A 197 12.08 -17.46 9.18
C SER A 197 11.42 -16.37 10.00
N ASP A 198 10.15 -16.12 9.72
CA ASP A 198 9.35 -15.11 10.43
C ASP A 198 7.90 -15.56 10.56
N ILE A 199 7.15 -14.87 11.42
CA ILE A 199 5.69 -14.98 11.53
C ILE A 199 4.96 -14.20 10.41
N PHE A 200 5.68 -13.34 9.71
CA PHE A 200 5.14 -12.49 8.64
C PHE A 200 5.11 -13.25 7.31
N ALA A 201 4.14 -12.90 6.48
CA ALA A 201 4.12 -13.35 5.09
C ALA A 201 5.24 -12.67 4.29
N SER A 202 5.77 -13.38 3.30
CA SER A 202 6.77 -12.83 2.38
C SER A 202 6.19 -11.77 1.45
N ASP A 203 4.86 -11.77 1.25
CA ASP A 203 4.14 -10.86 0.36
C ASP A 203 2.63 -10.86 0.68
N LEU A 204 1.84 -10.09 -0.10
CA LEU A 204 0.37 -10.09 -0.05
C LEU A 204 -0.19 -11.47 -0.39
N MET A 205 -1.33 -11.81 0.20
CA MET A 205 -2.00 -13.09 0.00
C MET A 205 -3.43 -12.90 -0.50
N ILE A 206 -3.85 -13.68 -1.49
CA ILE A 206 -5.26 -13.84 -1.82
C ILE A 206 -5.86 -14.73 -0.74
N THR A 207 -6.80 -14.21 0.03
CA THR A 207 -7.42 -14.91 1.16
C THR A 207 -8.81 -15.43 0.85
N LYS A 208 -9.49 -14.84 -0.15
CA LYS A 208 -10.76 -15.38 -0.66
C LYS A 208 -10.87 -15.21 -2.16
N TYR A 209 -11.39 -16.23 -2.80
CA TYR A 209 -11.80 -16.25 -4.20
C TYR A 209 -13.28 -16.61 -4.26
N LEU A 210 -14.11 -15.71 -4.77
CA LEU A 210 -15.55 -15.90 -4.84
C LEU A 210 -15.98 -15.98 -6.30
N GLU A 211 -16.35 -17.17 -6.74
CA GLU A 211 -16.99 -17.43 -8.03
C GLU A 211 -18.45 -17.79 -7.77
N GLY A 212 -19.28 -16.77 -7.72
CA GLY A 212 -20.73 -16.87 -7.52
C GLY A 212 -21.50 -16.85 -8.83
N SER A 213 -22.82 -16.93 -8.73
CA SER A 213 -23.71 -16.85 -9.87
C SER A 213 -23.63 -15.50 -10.59
N SER A 214 -23.73 -15.51 -11.92
CA SER A 214 -23.71 -14.30 -12.76
C SER A 214 -22.46 -13.44 -12.48
N ASP A 215 -22.66 -12.18 -12.13
CA ASP A 215 -21.60 -11.19 -11.85
C ASP A 215 -21.10 -11.20 -10.40
N ASN A 216 -21.49 -12.18 -9.57
CA ASN A 216 -21.03 -12.32 -8.20
C ASN A 216 -19.56 -12.79 -8.17
N LYS A 217 -18.63 -11.87 -8.38
CA LYS A 217 -17.19 -12.12 -8.42
C LYS A 217 -16.47 -11.17 -7.47
N ALA A 218 -15.62 -11.74 -6.62
CA ALA A 218 -14.80 -10.97 -5.71
C ALA A 218 -13.47 -11.69 -5.39
N LEU A 219 -12.41 -10.90 -5.24
CA LEU A 219 -11.13 -11.34 -4.68
C LEU A 219 -10.86 -10.56 -3.40
N GLU A 220 -10.51 -11.25 -2.33
CA GLU A 220 -10.03 -10.64 -1.11
C GLU A 220 -8.54 -10.85 -0.98
N ILE A 221 -7.82 -9.77 -0.69
CA ILE A 221 -6.36 -9.76 -0.54
C ILE A 221 -6.02 -9.18 0.82
N THR A 222 -5.12 -9.85 1.53
CA THR A 222 -4.71 -9.48 2.89
C THR A 222 -3.21 -9.22 2.94
N ASN A 223 -2.84 -8.15 3.62
CA ASN A 223 -1.45 -7.85 3.96
C ASN A 223 -1.11 -8.47 5.33
N LYS A 224 -0.24 -9.47 5.35
CA LYS A 224 0.34 -10.07 6.57
C LYS A 224 1.87 -9.91 6.62
N THR A 225 2.42 -8.97 5.86
CA THR A 225 3.88 -8.82 5.69
C THR A 225 4.60 -8.21 6.91
N GLY A 226 3.87 -7.65 7.87
CA GLY A 226 4.45 -7.01 9.05
C GLY A 226 4.78 -5.53 8.86
N HIS A 227 4.46 -4.96 7.68
CA HIS A 227 4.63 -3.55 7.33
C HIS A 227 3.53 -3.09 6.34
N PRO A 228 3.33 -1.78 6.15
CA PRO A 228 2.48 -1.27 5.07
C PRO A 228 3.08 -1.60 3.70
N VAL A 229 2.23 -1.97 2.73
CA VAL A 229 2.63 -2.31 1.36
C VAL A 229 2.07 -1.30 0.38
N ASN A 230 2.92 -0.80 -0.52
CA ASN A 230 2.53 0.08 -1.62
C ASN A 230 2.01 -0.77 -2.79
N LEU A 231 0.71 -0.62 -3.09
CA LEU A 231 0.03 -1.40 -4.13
C LEU A 231 0.38 -0.97 -5.56
N ASN A 232 1.01 0.18 -5.78
CA ASN A 232 1.34 0.70 -7.12
C ASN A 232 2.32 -0.20 -7.90
N LYS A 233 2.96 -1.17 -7.23
CA LYS A 233 3.83 -2.18 -7.84
C LYS A 233 3.08 -3.51 -8.08
N TYR A 234 1.78 -3.59 -7.73
CA TYR A 234 0.98 -4.80 -7.81
C TYR A 234 -0.10 -4.71 -8.87
N ARG A 235 -0.39 -5.86 -9.45
CA ARG A 235 -1.46 -6.00 -10.44
C ARG A 235 -2.08 -7.39 -10.40
N LEU A 236 -3.34 -7.47 -10.83
CA LEU A 236 -4.04 -8.71 -11.07
C LEU A 236 -3.99 -9.05 -12.56
N ASN A 237 -3.65 -10.28 -12.88
CA ASN A 237 -3.77 -10.85 -14.21
C ASN A 237 -4.83 -11.94 -14.21
N ILE A 238 -5.40 -12.18 -15.38
CA ILE A 238 -6.30 -13.32 -15.63
C ILE A 238 -5.95 -13.95 -16.95
N GLN A 239 -6.07 -15.27 -17.06
CA GLN A 239 -5.92 -16.00 -18.31
C GLN A 239 -7.28 -16.47 -18.81
N TYR A 240 -7.59 -16.13 -20.04
CA TYR A 240 -8.77 -16.59 -20.76
C TYR A 240 -8.42 -17.62 -21.82
N TYR A 241 -9.43 -18.41 -22.20
CA TYR A 241 -9.38 -19.35 -23.29
C TYR A 241 -10.25 -18.89 -24.46
N SER A 242 -9.69 -18.79 -25.64
CA SER A 242 -10.40 -18.33 -26.85
C SER A 242 -10.82 -19.47 -27.80
N GLY A 243 -10.93 -20.69 -27.28
CA GLY A 243 -11.27 -21.88 -28.08
C GLY A 243 -10.10 -22.56 -28.78
N THR A 244 -8.99 -21.86 -28.96
CA THR A 244 -7.75 -22.41 -29.56
C THR A 244 -6.50 -22.04 -28.74
N ASN A 245 -6.53 -20.89 -28.09
CA ASN A 245 -5.35 -20.37 -27.37
C ASN A 245 -5.74 -19.76 -26.03
N TYR A 246 -4.83 -19.88 -25.06
CA TYR A 246 -4.89 -19.12 -23.82
C TYR A 246 -4.21 -17.76 -24.03
N TYR A 247 -4.81 -16.70 -23.47
CA TYR A 247 -4.27 -15.35 -23.54
C TYR A 247 -4.52 -14.56 -22.26
N PHE A 248 -3.69 -13.56 -22.01
CA PHE A 248 -3.84 -12.60 -20.92
C PHE A 248 -4.29 -11.25 -21.47
N PRO A 249 -5.45 -10.72 -21.07
CA PRO A 249 -5.80 -9.31 -21.33
C PRO A 249 -4.88 -8.38 -20.55
N ALA A 250 -5.03 -7.07 -20.79
CA ALA A 250 -4.32 -6.07 -20.01
C ALA A 250 -4.56 -6.27 -18.49
N PRO A 251 -3.53 -6.15 -17.66
CA PRO A 251 -3.65 -6.32 -16.22
C PRO A 251 -4.54 -5.25 -15.58
N PHE A 252 -5.09 -5.56 -14.41
CA PHE A 252 -5.70 -4.58 -13.54
C PHE A 252 -4.66 -4.10 -12.52
N GLU A 253 -4.24 -2.85 -12.63
CA GLU A 253 -3.25 -2.24 -11.75
C GLU A 253 -3.90 -1.85 -10.41
N LEU A 254 -3.23 -2.18 -9.31
CA LEU A 254 -3.65 -1.78 -7.97
C LEU A 254 -2.96 -0.47 -7.60
N ASP A 255 -3.55 0.30 -6.67
CA ASP A 255 -2.98 1.57 -6.21
C ASP A 255 -3.17 1.82 -4.71
N GLY A 256 -2.41 2.82 -4.22
CA GLY A 256 -2.42 3.26 -2.83
C GLY A 256 -1.63 2.34 -1.90
N THR A 257 -1.90 2.41 -0.60
CA THR A 257 -1.17 1.65 0.44
C THR A 257 -2.14 0.81 1.25
N VAL A 258 -1.78 -0.43 1.55
CA VAL A 258 -2.50 -1.33 2.46
C VAL A 258 -1.67 -1.53 3.74
N GLY A 259 -2.25 -1.25 4.90
CA GLY A 259 -1.61 -1.40 6.20
C GLY A 259 -1.35 -2.85 6.58
N ASN A 260 -0.43 -3.08 7.51
CA ASN A 260 -0.21 -4.43 8.03
C ASN A 260 -1.48 -4.99 8.70
N ASN A 261 -1.80 -6.24 8.42
CA ASN A 261 -3.04 -6.92 8.81
C ASN A 261 -4.32 -6.32 8.21
N GLU A 262 -4.21 -5.40 7.27
CA GLU A 262 -5.35 -4.87 6.54
C GLU A 262 -5.75 -5.81 5.39
N THR A 263 -7.05 -5.85 5.14
CA THR A 263 -7.66 -6.65 4.07
C THR A 263 -8.44 -5.72 3.14
N PHE A 264 -8.36 -5.96 1.85
CA PHE A 264 -9.17 -5.27 0.86
C PHE A 264 -9.81 -6.23 -0.14
N VAL A 265 -10.87 -5.75 -0.78
CA VAL A 265 -11.63 -6.52 -1.77
C VAL A 265 -11.59 -5.81 -3.12
N VAL A 266 -11.40 -6.61 -4.17
CA VAL A 266 -11.68 -6.24 -5.56
C VAL A 266 -13.00 -6.89 -5.95
N LEU A 267 -13.97 -6.08 -6.35
CA LEU A 267 -15.37 -6.48 -6.52
C LEU A 267 -15.87 -6.11 -7.91
N ASN A 268 -16.65 -7.01 -8.53
CA ASN A 268 -17.41 -6.70 -9.73
C ASN A 268 -18.56 -5.72 -9.39
N PRO A 269 -18.74 -4.61 -10.12
CA PRO A 269 -19.77 -3.60 -9.81
C PRO A 269 -21.20 -4.09 -9.90
N LYS A 270 -21.44 -5.18 -10.64
CA LYS A 270 -22.77 -5.80 -10.81
C LYS A 270 -23.03 -6.92 -9.81
N SER A 271 -22.06 -7.20 -8.91
CA SER A 271 -22.26 -8.23 -7.91
C SER A 271 -23.40 -7.90 -6.95
N ASN A 272 -24.12 -8.93 -6.54
CA ASN A 272 -25.24 -8.85 -5.59
C ASN A 272 -25.02 -9.81 -4.41
N PHE A 273 -23.85 -9.71 -3.80
CA PHE A 273 -23.56 -10.45 -2.57
C PHE A 273 -24.33 -9.84 -1.39
N SER A 274 -24.81 -10.68 -0.47
CA SER A 274 -25.47 -10.22 0.75
C SER A 274 -24.52 -9.69 1.82
N CYS A 275 -23.22 -9.93 1.66
CA CYS A 275 -22.18 -9.68 2.68
C CYS A 275 -21.28 -8.49 2.39
N ILE A 276 -21.27 -7.98 1.18
CA ILE A 276 -20.45 -6.85 0.75
C ILE A 276 -21.15 -6.07 -0.34
N THR A 277 -21.07 -4.76 -0.23
CA THR A 277 -21.60 -3.81 -1.21
C THR A 277 -20.44 -3.07 -1.91
N PRO A 278 -20.64 -2.48 -3.10
CA PRO A 278 -19.59 -1.77 -3.82
C PRO A 278 -18.88 -0.66 -3.01
N ASP A 279 -19.60 0.04 -2.14
CA ASP A 279 -19.04 1.09 -1.27
C ASP A 279 -18.12 0.56 -0.16
N GLN A 280 -18.16 -0.73 0.12
CA GLN A 280 -17.30 -1.41 1.10
C GLN A 280 -16.04 -2.02 0.46
N ALA A 281 -16.01 -2.15 -0.86
CA ALA A 281 -14.85 -2.68 -1.57
C ALA A 281 -13.86 -1.55 -1.90
N ARG A 282 -12.57 -1.84 -1.77
CA ARG A 282 -11.53 -0.87 -2.13
C ARG A 282 -11.48 -0.61 -3.64
N PHE A 283 -11.61 -1.67 -4.43
CA PHE A 283 -11.63 -1.59 -5.88
C PHE A 283 -12.95 -2.16 -6.40
N VAL A 284 -13.67 -1.36 -7.16
CA VAL A 284 -14.88 -1.77 -7.87
C VAL A 284 -14.62 -1.60 -9.34
N THR A 285 -14.61 -2.72 -10.08
CA THR A 285 -14.23 -2.71 -11.50
C THR A 285 -14.91 -3.82 -12.27
N ASP A 286 -15.24 -3.58 -13.55
CA ASP A 286 -15.67 -4.56 -14.52
C ASP A 286 -14.51 -5.09 -15.40
N ALA A 287 -13.28 -4.84 -14.97
CA ALA A 287 -12.08 -5.35 -15.63
C ALA A 287 -12.13 -6.89 -15.77
N PRO A 288 -11.49 -7.45 -16.80
CA PRO A 288 -11.48 -8.90 -17.03
C PRO A 288 -11.08 -9.72 -15.81
N GLN A 289 -10.20 -9.19 -14.96
CA GLN A 289 -9.70 -9.87 -13.75
C GLN A 289 -10.77 -10.17 -12.71
N ILE A 290 -11.95 -9.58 -12.82
CA ILE A 290 -13.06 -9.77 -11.90
C ILE A 290 -14.34 -10.21 -12.64
N THR A 291 -14.21 -10.81 -13.81
CA THR A 291 -15.31 -11.38 -14.61
C THR A 291 -15.10 -12.87 -14.92
N TYR A 292 -14.28 -13.55 -14.13
CA TYR A 292 -13.99 -14.97 -14.28
C TYR A 292 -15.24 -15.83 -14.09
N ASP A 293 -15.25 -17.02 -14.72
CA ASP A 293 -16.34 -17.99 -14.67
C ASP A 293 -15.91 -19.34 -14.05
N GLY A 294 -14.77 -19.35 -13.39
CA GLY A 294 -14.17 -20.56 -12.82
C GLY A 294 -13.31 -21.37 -13.78
N SER A 295 -13.34 -21.10 -15.08
CA SER A 295 -12.42 -21.75 -16.05
C SER A 295 -11.04 -21.09 -16.07
N ASN A 296 -10.92 -19.93 -15.51
CA ASN A 296 -9.77 -19.04 -15.61
C ASN A 296 -8.65 -19.38 -14.61
N TYR A 297 -7.45 -18.93 -14.93
CA TYR A 297 -6.34 -18.75 -14.01
C TYR A 297 -6.23 -17.28 -13.63
N VAL A 298 -6.11 -16.98 -12.35
CA VAL A 298 -5.95 -15.62 -11.80
C VAL A 298 -4.64 -15.55 -11.04
N GLU A 299 -3.88 -14.48 -11.20
CA GLU A 299 -2.64 -14.27 -10.45
C GLU A 299 -2.52 -12.84 -9.91
N LEU A 300 -1.96 -12.73 -8.71
CA LEU A 300 -1.43 -11.49 -8.14
C LEU A 300 0.06 -11.41 -8.49
N LYS A 301 0.48 -10.27 -9.04
CA LYS A 301 1.89 -10.02 -9.39
C LYS A 301 2.42 -8.80 -8.66
N TYR A 302 3.67 -8.90 -8.23
CA TYR A 302 4.53 -7.78 -7.87
C TYR A 302 5.47 -7.51 -9.02
N LEU A 303 5.38 -6.31 -9.63
CA LEU A 303 6.07 -6.01 -10.88
C LEU A 303 5.78 -7.08 -11.95
N ASN A 304 6.78 -7.85 -12.34
CA ASN A 304 6.65 -8.93 -13.32
C ASN A 304 6.64 -10.34 -12.71
N THR A 305 6.75 -10.44 -11.38
CA THR A 305 6.86 -11.71 -10.66
C THR A 305 5.51 -12.12 -10.09
N THR A 306 5.06 -13.34 -10.35
CA THR A 306 3.87 -13.92 -9.72
C THR A 306 4.13 -14.09 -8.23
N VAL A 307 3.29 -13.50 -7.41
CA VAL A 307 3.28 -13.62 -5.94
C VAL A 307 2.40 -14.78 -5.53
N GLU A 308 1.20 -14.83 -6.10
CA GLU A 308 0.21 -15.85 -5.78
C GLU A 308 -0.70 -16.13 -6.99
N SER A 309 -1.27 -17.34 -7.03
CA SER A 309 -2.19 -17.72 -8.09
C SER A 309 -3.39 -18.51 -7.59
N ILE A 310 -4.47 -18.43 -8.35
CA ILE A 310 -5.69 -19.24 -8.23
C ILE A 310 -5.87 -20.01 -9.54
N GLY A 311 -5.88 -21.34 -9.45
CA GLY A 311 -5.95 -22.23 -10.60
C GLY A 311 -4.58 -22.54 -11.22
N THR A 312 -4.60 -23.23 -12.34
CA THR A 312 -3.42 -23.63 -13.11
C THR A 312 -3.45 -22.96 -14.48
N THR A 313 -2.30 -22.41 -14.88
CA THR A 313 -2.18 -21.76 -16.20
C THR A 313 -2.24 -22.78 -17.35
N GLY A 314 -2.84 -22.39 -18.46
CA GLY A 314 -2.92 -23.23 -19.66
C GLY A 314 -3.89 -24.41 -19.59
N VAL A 315 -4.79 -24.43 -18.59
CA VAL A 315 -5.84 -25.45 -18.46
C VAL A 315 -7.19 -24.81 -18.14
N ASN A 316 -8.28 -25.54 -18.35
CA ASN A 316 -9.60 -25.16 -17.89
C ASN A 316 -9.76 -25.56 -16.41
N ASN A 317 -9.91 -24.57 -15.54
CA ASN A 317 -9.98 -24.76 -14.09
C ASN A 317 -11.42 -24.98 -13.57
N PHE A 318 -12.45 -25.03 -14.43
CA PHE A 318 -13.86 -25.02 -14.04
C PHE A 318 -14.24 -26.14 -13.07
N SER A 319 -13.63 -27.31 -13.19
CA SER A 319 -13.91 -28.45 -12.30
C SER A 319 -13.53 -28.18 -10.84
N ILE A 320 -12.67 -27.19 -10.59
CA ILE A 320 -12.13 -26.85 -9.24
C ILE A 320 -12.64 -25.47 -8.80
N LEU A 321 -12.69 -24.53 -9.72
CA LEU A 321 -12.96 -23.13 -9.43
C LEU A 321 -14.36 -22.65 -9.83
N GLY A 322 -15.12 -23.45 -10.58
CA GLY A 322 -16.46 -23.08 -11.04
C GLY A 322 -17.50 -23.23 -9.93
N ASN A 323 -18.36 -22.25 -9.77
CA ASN A 323 -19.46 -22.20 -8.81
C ASN A 323 -19.03 -22.44 -7.36
N VAL A 324 -17.92 -21.88 -6.95
CA VAL A 324 -17.31 -22.10 -5.61
C VAL A 324 -16.84 -20.79 -4.98
N SER A 325 -16.96 -20.72 -3.66
CA SER A 325 -16.24 -19.72 -2.85
C SER A 325 -15.11 -20.41 -2.11
N LEU A 326 -13.87 -20.01 -2.35
CA LEU A 326 -12.67 -20.56 -1.70
C LEU A 326 -12.16 -19.58 -0.65
N TYR A 327 -11.94 -20.08 0.56
CA TYR A 327 -11.41 -19.33 1.68
C TYR A 327 -10.09 -19.98 2.11
N ARG A 328 -9.04 -19.17 2.17
CA ARG A 328 -7.72 -19.63 2.60
C ARG A 328 -7.77 -20.17 4.03
N LEU A 329 -7.15 -21.32 4.26
CA LEU A 329 -7.05 -21.88 5.60
C LEU A 329 -6.20 -20.99 6.50
N PRO A 330 -6.57 -20.77 7.78
CA PRO A 330 -5.82 -19.94 8.71
C PRO A 330 -4.39 -20.43 8.98
N SER A 331 -4.13 -21.72 8.77
CA SER A 331 -2.80 -22.33 8.89
C SER A 331 -1.83 -21.91 7.77
N VAL A 332 -2.34 -21.39 6.66
CA VAL A 332 -1.52 -20.91 5.55
C VAL A 332 -1.11 -19.46 5.83
N VAL A 333 0.18 -19.25 6.03
CA VAL A 333 0.75 -17.95 6.42
C VAL A 333 1.64 -17.32 5.33
N GLN A 334 1.84 -18.04 4.22
CA GLN A 334 2.65 -17.58 3.09
C GLN A 334 1.86 -17.61 1.79
N PRO A 335 2.08 -16.65 0.88
CA PRO A 335 1.55 -16.75 -0.47
C PRO A 335 2.24 -17.87 -1.25
N THR A 336 1.53 -18.47 -2.19
CA THR A 336 2.04 -19.55 -3.03
C THR A 336 1.90 -19.23 -4.51
N LYS A 337 3.00 -19.37 -5.25
CA LYS A 337 3.01 -19.12 -6.72
C LYS A 337 2.27 -20.19 -7.50
N THR A 338 2.10 -21.35 -6.92
CA THR A 338 1.39 -22.50 -7.50
C THR A 338 0.16 -22.77 -6.66
N PHE A 339 -1.00 -22.80 -7.30
CA PHE A 339 -2.26 -23.08 -6.62
C PHE A 339 -2.30 -24.50 -6.06
N ASP A 340 -2.59 -24.61 -4.77
CA ASP A 340 -2.82 -25.88 -4.07
C ASP A 340 -4.19 -25.82 -3.38
N LEU A 341 -5.14 -26.62 -3.87
CA LEU A 341 -6.51 -26.65 -3.32
C LEU A 341 -6.53 -27.09 -1.85
N SER A 342 -5.54 -27.85 -1.37
CA SER A 342 -5.47 -28.28 0.03
C SER A 342 -5.27 -27.12 1.02
N GLU A 343 -4.86 -25.95 0.55
CA GLU A 343 -4.73 -24.72 1.34
C GLU A 343 -6.05 -23.96 1.49
N TRP A 344 -7.12 -24.45 0.89
CA TRP A 344 -8.40 -23.76 0.80
C TRP A 344 -9.55 -24.58 1.35
N LYS A 345 -10.48 -23.91 1.99
CA LYS A 345 -11.79 -24.42 2.33
C LYS A 345 -12.80 -23.98 1.27
N ALA A 346 -13.42 -24.96 0.63
CA ALA A 346 -14.46 -24.71 -0.36
C ALA A 346 -15.83 -24.54 0.31
N PHE A 347 -16.60 -23.58 -0.20
CA PHE A 347 -17.99 -23.30 0.17
C PHE A 347 -18.84 -23.24 -1.09
N PRO A 348 -20.17 -23.39 -0.99
CA PRO A 348 -21.08 -23.26 -2.12
C PRO A 348 -20.94 -21.89 -2.81
N SER A 349 -21.33 -21.83 -4.08
CA SER A 349 -21.48 -20.59 -4.85
C SER A 349 -22.23 -19.50 -4.07
N ASN A 350 -21.81 -18.25 -4.18
CA ASN A 350 -22.34 -17.09 -3.45
C ASN A 350 -22.11 -17.07 -1.93
N TYR A 351 -21.41 -18.05 -1.36
CA TYR A 351 -21.00 -17.95 0.03
C TYR A 351 -19.98 -16.82 0.19
N CYS A 352 -20.30 -15.85 1.07
CA CYS A 352 -19.50 -14.63 1.18
C CYS A 352 -19.36 -14.08 2.62
N GLN A 353 -19.51 -14.93 3.63
CA GLN A 353 -19.41 -14.48 5.01
C GLN A 353 -18.02 -13.91 5.31
N ASN A 354 -17.98 -12.83 6.11
CA ASN A 354 -16.73 -12.16 6.55
C ASN A 354 -15.81 -11.69 5.40
N VAL A 355 -16.36 -11.36 4.24
CA VAL A 355 -15.60 -10.75 3.14
C VAL A 355 -15.33 -9.28 3.45
N GLY A 356 -14.10 -8.84 3.26
CA GLY A 356 -13.67 -7.46 3.52
C GLY A 356 -13.59 -7.08 4.99
N VAL A 357 -13.96 -7.97 5.88
CA VAL A 357 -13.76 -7.79 7.31
C VAL A 357 -12.38 -8.33 7.63
N LEU A 358 -11.51 -7.50 8.21
CA LEU A 358 -10.37 -8.00 8.95
C LEU A 358 -10.86 -9.18 9.78
N GLY A 359 -10.33 -10.36 9.52
CA GLY A 359 -10.62 -11.50 10.34
C GLY A 359 -10.21 -11.18 11.78
N VAL A 360 -11.16 -10.63 12.55
CA VAL A 360 -11.29 -11.19 13.88
C VAL A 360 -11.52 -12.65 13.55
N SER A 361 -10.51 -13.49 13.76
CA SER A 361 -10.65 -14.92 13.61
C SER A 361 -11.80 -15.30 14.53
N ASN A 362 -13.04 -15.33 14.00
CA ASN A 362 -14.06 -16.19 14.49
C ASN A 362 -13.54 -17.58 14.14
N GLY A 363 -12.53 -18.00 14.90
CA GLY A 363 -12.14 -19.38 15.02
C GLY A 363 -13.34 -20.17 15.49
N ASN A 364 -14.17 -20.57 14.54
CA ASN A 364 -14.95 -21.79 14.64
C ASN A 364 -14.12 -22.96 14.10
N THR A 365 -12.86 -23.03 14.48
CA THR A 365 -12.28 -24.21 15.05
C THR A 365 -12.52 -24.03 16.55
N GLN A 366 -13.19 -24.95 17.17
CA GLN A 366 -13.07 -25.17 18.61
C GLN A 366 -11.61 -25.48 18.96
N THR A 367 -10.74 -24.49 18.92
CA THR A 367 -9.86 -24.17 20.01
C THR A 367 -10.73 -23.25 20.85
N GLU A 368 -11.27 -23.76 21.92
CA GLU A 368 -11.86 -23.03 23.01
C GLU A 368 -11.08 -21.72 23.12
N ASN A 369 -11.78 -20.54 23.01
CA ASN A 369 -11.16 -19.29 23.40
C ASN A 369 -10.50 -19.57 24.73
N ALA A 370 -9.18 -19.43 24.79
CA ALA A 370 -8.48 -19.75 26.03
C ALA A 370 -9.12 -19.00 27.19
N PHE A 371 -9.93 -17.93 26.92
CA PHE A 371 -10.73 -17.23 27.92
C PHE A 371 -11.98 -16.56 27.36
N SER A 372 -12.97 -16.44 28.24
CA SER A 372 -14.17 -15.62 28.09
C SER A 372 -14.23 -14.56 29.17
N ILE A 373 -14.95 -13.49 28.91
CA ILE A 373 -15.14 -12.39 29.88
C ILE A 373 -16.60 -12.14 30.15
N TYR A 374 -16.91 -11.81 31.42
CA TYR A 374 -18.26 -11.38 31.80
C TYR A 374 -18.24 -10.48 33.06
N PRO A 375 -19.27 -9.66 33.29
CA PRO A 375 -20.34 -9.36 32.35
C PRO A 375 -19.83 -8.50 31.19
N ASN A 376 -20.41 -8.64 30.03
CA ASN A 376 -20.20 -7.74 28.91
C ASN A 376 -21.56 -7.38 28.28
N PRO A 377 -22.07 -6.14 28.44
CA PRO A 377 -21.44 -4.97 29.04
C PRO A 377 -21.18 -5.07 30.56
N VAL A 378 -20.08 -4.42 31.00
CA VAL A 378 -19.72 -4.29 32.41
C VAL A 378 -20.46 -3.14 33.02
N VAL A 379 -21.35 -3.38 33.98
CA VAL A 379 -22.12 -2.36 34.71
C VAL A 379 -21.44 -1.97 36.03
N GLY A 380 -20.67 -2.87 36.62
CA GLY A 380 -19.91 -2.63 37.86
C GLY A 380 -18.43 -2.31 37.58
N ASN A 381 -17.61 -2.49 38.60
CA ASN A 381 -16.16 -2.21 38.53
C ASN A 381 -15.30 -3.46 38.27
N THR A 382 -15.92 -4.61 38.08
CA THR A 382 -15.19 -5.88 37.96
C THR A 382 -15.54 -6.58 36.68
N LEU A 383 -14.50 -6.96 35.92
CA LEU A 383 -14.57 -7.81 34.76
C LEU A 383 -13.99 -9.19 35.16
N VAL A 384 -14.76 -10.24 35.02
CA VAL A 384 -14.33 -11.61 35.28
C VAL A 384 -13.76 -12.20 34.00
N VAL A 385 -12.61 -12.86 34.09
CA VAL A 385 -11.97 -13.62 33.02
C VAL A 385 -12.05 -15.09 33.35
N ASN A 386 -12.60 -15.90 32.44
CA ASN A 386 -12.63 -17.35 32.54
C ASN A 386 -11.78 -17.95 31.44
N GLY A 387 -10.95 -18.92 31.80
CA GLY A 387 -10.13 -19.66 30.83
C GLY A 387 -9.28 -20.74 31.51
N SER A 388 -8.78 -21.65 30.70
CA SER A 388 -7.76 -22.60 31.13
C SER A 388 -6.40 -21.89 31.20
N GLN A 389 -5.61 -22.14 32.26
CA GLN A 389 -4.25 -21.58 32.42
C GLN A 389 -4.18 -20.05 32.64
N LEU A 390 -5.19 -19.43 33.27
CA LEU A 390 -5.15 -17.99 33.61
C LEU A 390 -3.91 -17.62 34.43
N GLU A 391 -3.44 -18.50 35.28
CA GLU A 391 -2.26 -18.25 36.13
C GLU A 391 -0.96 -18.10 35.32
N SER A 392 -0.93 -18.54 34.06
CA SER A 392 0.22 -18.38 33.18
C SER A 392 0.28 -17.03 32.46
N ILE A 393 -0.81 -16.26 32.51
CA ILE A 393 -0.87 -14.93 31.87
C ILE A 393 0.10 -13.97 32.57
N GLN A 394 1.05 -13.45 31.80
CA GLN A 394 2.08 -12.56 32.30
C GLN A 394 1.62 -11.09 32.30
N ASN A 395 0.90 -10.68 31.27
CA ASN A 395 0.51 -9.29 31.10
C ASN A 395 -0.96 -9.18 30.71
N VAL A 396 -1.65 -8.25 31.38
CA VAL A 396 -2.98 -7.80 31.00
C VAL A 396 -2.92 -6.32 30.73
N SER A 397 -3.50 -5.88 29.61
CA SER A 397 -3.69 -4.47 29.32
C SER A 397 -5.10 -4.18 28.82
N VAL A 398 -5.60 -3.01 29.14
CA VAL A 398 -6.85 -2.47 28.60
C VAL A 398 -6.52 -1.21 27.80
N ILE A 399 -6.92 -1.22 26.54
CA ILE A 399 -6.74 -0.08 25.63
C ILE A 399 -8.10 0.45 25.15
N ASP A 400 -8.17 1.72 24.82
CA ASP A 400 -9.33 2.30 24.15
C ASP A 400 -9.29 2.06 22.63
N LEU A 401 -10.34 2.47 21.91
CA LEU A 401 -10.41 2.31 20.46
C LEU A 401 -9.37 3.13 19.68
N ALA A 402 -8.73 4.12 20.31
CA ALA A 402 -7.63 4.89 19.73
C ALA A 402 -6.26 4.23 19.99
N GLY A 403 -6.23 3.05 20.65
CA GLY A 403 -5.00 2.33 20.98
C GLY A 403 -4.28 2.85 22.23
N LYS A 404 -4.87 3.79 22.96
CA LYS A 404 -4.29 4.34 24.19
C LYS A 404 -4.41 3.33 25.32
N LEU A 405 -3.29 3.02 25.95
CA LEU A 405 -3.24 2.20 27.17
C LEU A 405 -3.92 2.92 28.34
N ILE A 406 -4.91 2.27 28.94
CA ILE A 406 -5.68 2.80 30.08
C ILE A 406 -5.33 2.08 31.38
N LEU A 407 -5.11 0.75 31.32
CA LEU A 407 -4.80 -0.08 32.47
C LEU A 407 -3.80 -1.15 32.05
N GLN A 408 -2.85 -1.47 32.95
CA GLN A 408 -1.94 -2.61 32.79
C GLN A 408 -1.71 -3.28 34.14
N GLU A 409 -1.78 -4.61 34.16
CA GLU A 409 -1.46 -5.45 35.32
C GLU A 409 -0.45 -6.54 34.90
N ILE A 410 0.54 -6.81 35.74
CA ILE A 410 1.51 -7.90 35.55
C ILE A 410 1.14 -9.04 36.49
N LEU A 411 1.12 -10.28 35.99
CA LEU A 411 0.70 -11.49 36.73
C LEU A 411 -0.65 -11.34 37.42
N PRO A 412 -1.70 -10.83 36.76
CA PRO A 412 -2.94 -10.42 37.42
C PRO A 412 -3.76 -11.57 38.00
N PHE A 413 -3.58 -12.80 37.48
CA PHE A 413 -4.44 -13.95 37.79
C PHE A 413 -3.82 -14.98 38.74
N LYS A 414 -2.77 -14.63 39.47
CA LYS A 414 -2.09 -15.56 40.38
C LYS A 414 -3.00 -16.11 41.51
N ASN A 415 -3.98 -15.29 41.95
CA ASN A 415 -4.94 -15.69 43.04
C ASN A 415 -6.35 -15.14 42.78
N LYS A 416 -6.65 -14.66 41.60
CA LYS A 416 -7.95 -14.11 41.22
C LYS A 416 -8.19 -14.33 39.72
N ASN A 417 -9.43 -14.27 39.31
CA ASN A 417 -9.81 -14.30 37.89
C ASN A 417 -10.54 -12.99 37.47
N THR A 418 -10.24 -11.88 38.15
CA THR A 418 -10.94 -10.62 37.95
C THR A 418 -9.96 -9.49 37.68
N ILE A 419 -10.41 -8.52 36.86
CA ILE A 419 -9.74 -7.26 36.56
C ILE A 419 -10.61 -6.14 37.11
N ASP A 420 -10.01 -5.21 37.86
CA ASP A 420 -10.68 -4.01 38.32
C ASP A 420 -10.72 -2.95 37.22
N VAL A 421 -11.93 -2.59 36.82
CA VAL A 421 -12.19 -1.64 35.72
C VAL A 421 -12.88 -0.35 36.24
N HIS A 422 -12.73 -0.01 37.52
CA HIS A 422 -13.38 1.18 38.11
C HIS A 422 -12.88 2.49 37.48
N LEU A 423 -11.65 2.55 36.96
CA LEU A 423 -11.10 3.74 36.31
C LEU A 423 -11.62 3.96 34.89
N LEU A 424 -12.30 2.97 34.31
CA LEU A 424 -12.81 3.08 32.95
C LEU A 424 -14.12 3.89 32.93
N LYS A 425 -14.18 4.87 32.05
CA LYS A 425 -15.42 5.59 31.73
C LYS A 425 -16.32 4.72 30.85
N THR A 426 -17.59 5.08 30.73
CA THR A 426 -18.50 4.47 29.75
C THR A 426 -17.90 4.53 28.37
N GLY A 427 -17.76 3.37 27.73
CA GLY A 427 -17.10 3.27 26.44
C GLY A 427 -16.81 1.84 26.01
N VAL A 428 -16.17 1.70 24.87
CA VAL A 428 -15.73 0.43 24.28
C VAL A 428 -14.23 0.30 24.48
N TYR A 429 -13.80 -0.87 24.95
CA TYR A 429 -12.41 -1.16 25.28
C TYR A 429 -11.98 -2.51 24.71
N ILE A 430 -10.68 -2.70 24.56
CA ILE A 430 -10.04 -3.95 24.19
C ILE A 430 -9.21 -4.42 25.36
N LEU A 431 -9.51 -5.61 25.86
CA LEU A 431 -8.69 -6.33 26.84
C LEU A 431 -7.67 -7.16 26.08
N GLN A 432 -6.40 -7.04 26.42
CA GLN A 432 -5.29 -7.83 25.89
C GLN A 432 -4.74 -8.71 27.02
N LEU A 433 -4.48 -9.99 26.71
CA LEU A 433 -3.99 -11.03 27.60
C LEU A 433 -2.87 -11.77 26.86
N ASP A 434 -1.59 -11.44 27.13
CA ASP A 434 -0.41 -12.02 26.45
C ASP A 434 -0.57 -12.17 24.93
N GLY A 435 -1.12 -11.12 24.26
CA GLY A 435 -1.32 -11.10 22.80
C GLY A 435 -2.69 -11.58 22.31
N GLN A 436 -3.52 -12.17 23.15
CA GLN A 436 -4.93 -12.44 22.83
C GLN A 436 -5.79 -11.23 23.22
N THR A 437 -6.78 -10.90 22.41
CA THR A 437 -7.61 -9.71 22.60
C THR A 437 -9.09 -10.03 22.65
N VAL A 438 -9.81 -9.36 23.56
CA VAL A 438 -11.26 -9.46 23.68
C VAL A 438 -11.86 -8.06 23.84
N LYS A 439 -12.89 -7.73 23.06
CA LYS A 439 -13.62 -6.47 23.14
C LYS A 439 -14.67 -6.54 24.23
N PHE A 440 -14.79 -5.47 25.03
CA PHE A 440 -15.89 -5.32 26.00
C PHE A 440 -16.41 -3.89 26.06
N ILE A 441 -17.60 -3.74 26.62
CA ILE A 441 -18.29 -2.47 26.80
C ILE A 441 -18.38 -2.18 28.30
N LYS A 442 -17.94 -1.00 28.74
CA LYS A 442 -18.16 -0.44 30.08
C LYS A 442 -19.37 0.48 30.01
N LYS A 443 -20.38 0.25 30.86
CA LYS A 443 -21.55 1.12 31.05
C LYS A 443 -21.42 2.00 32.28
#